data_47a388db6587dac6fbf517899063ac76
#
_entry.id   47a388db6587dac6fbf517899063ac76
#
_cell.length_a   1.000
_cell.length_b   1.000
_cell.length_c   1.000
_cell.angle_alpha   90.00
_cell.angle_beta   90.00
_cell.angle_gamma   90.00
#
_symmetry.space_group_name_H-M   'P 1'
#
loop_
_entity.id
_entity.type
_entity.pdbx_description
1 polymer ?
#
loop_
_entity_poly.entity_id
_entity_poly.type
_entity_poly.pdbx_seq_one_letter_code
_entity_poly.pdbx_strand_id
1 'polypeptide(L)'
;MKPHKISIKRKKSFNLNYQKNKFVLFINDDKNFDNELPLDAHIADFLKKFTSKKVFKNIASNKSITLDNPITLEPDHILIIKIKNRIEDKELCDFGKMISKFKGEDNISIIWSINKPVNSTARIIQLRSYVFDRLKSKKDPIKRSTQTIFFVDKKFKYSKTDLSKNDALAEGVFLCRDLVNFPANILNTNQFEKELKKLNTVGIKVRVLNEKDIKAMGMNLLFAVGKGSENPSKVIVLEWKGGKKSVNPTALIGKGVVFDSGGLSL
;
A
#
# COMPACT_ATOMS: atom_id res chain seq x y z
N MET A 1 -6.05 16.85 3.92
CA MET A 1 -7.00 15.71 3.89
C MET A 1 -6.20 14.44 4.08
N LYS A 2 -6.65 13.53 4.95
CA LYS A 2 -5.96 12.25 5.17
C LYS A 2 -6.13 11.36 3.93
N PRO A 3 -5.08 10.70 3.44
CA PRO A 3 -5.20 9.73 2.35
C PRO A 3 -6.10 8.57 2.82
N HIS A 4 -6.65 7.83 1.86
CA HIS A 4 -7.34 6.57 2.16
C HIS A 4 -6.38 5.68 2.95
N LYS A 5 -6.71 5.35 4.19
CA LYS A 5 -5.84 4.59 5.08
C LYS A 5 -6.39 3.18 5.25
N ILE A 6 -5.65 2.18 4.79
CA ILE A 6 -5.91 0.81 5.18
C ILE A 6 -5.24 0.54 6.52
N SER A 7 -6.04 0.21 7.52
CA SER A 7 -5.57 -0.27 8.81
C SER A 7 -5.44 -1.78 8.76
N ILE A 8 -4.27 -2.31 9.10
CA ILE A 8 -4.04 -3.75 9.16
C ILE A 8 -4.03 -4.17 10.61
N LYS A 9 -4.85 -5.17 10.94
CA LYS A 9 -4.95 -5.75 12.28
C LYS A 9 -4.81 -7.26 12.20
N ARG A 10 -4.42 -7.88 13.32
CA ARG A 10 -4.35 -9.32 13.48
C ARG A 10 -5.45 -9.82 14.38
N LYS A 11 -6.00 -11.00 14.05
CA LYS A 11 -6.88 -11.78 14.94
C LYS A 11 -6.34 -13.21 15.04
N LYS A 12 -6.42 -13.80 16.25
CA LYS A 12 -6.01 -15.20 16.50
C LYS A 12 -7.12 -16.19 16.13
N SER A 13 -8.37 -15.75 16.21
CA SER A 13 -9.54 -16.54 15.90
C SER A 13 -10.54 -15.71 15.13
N PHE A 14 -11.39 -16.40 14.40
CA PHE A 14 -12.45 -15.83 13.62
C PHE A 14 -13.79 -16.14 14.30
N ASN A 15 -14.62 -15.12 14.49
CA ASN A 15 -15.98 -15.27 15.00
C ASN A 15 -16.94 -14.66 13.96
N LEU A 16 -17.93 -15.41 13.53
CA LEU A 16 -18.90 -15.08 12.48
C LEU A 16 -19.80 -13.88 12.80
N ASN A 17 -19.92 -13.47 14.07
CA ASN A 17 -20.79 -12.37 14.48
C ASN A 17 -20.42 -10.98 13.89
N TYR A 18 -19.68 -10.95 12.80
CA TYR A 18 -19.33 -9.73 12.08
C TYR A 18 -20.24 -9.59 10.84
N GLN A 19 -21.43 -9.10 11.06
CA GLN A 19 -22.30 -8.59 10.01
C GLN A 19 -21.51 -7.62 9.09
N LYS A 20 -21.60 -7.79 7.78
CA LYS A 20 -20.96 -6.98 6.73
C LYS A 20 -19.44 -7.12 6.56
N ASN A 21 -18.87 -8.30 6.75
CA ASN A 21 -17.46 -8.54 6.45
C ASN A 21 -17.28 -9.25 5.09
N LYS A 22 -16.31 -8.78 4.34
CA LYS A 22 -15.81 -9.46 3.14
C LYS A 22 -14.70 -10.41 3.52
N PHE A 23 -14.71 -11.61 2.95
CA PHE A 23 -13.71 -12.63 3.24
C PHE A 23 -12.81 -12.87 2.05
N VAL A 24 -11.52 -13.07 2.34
CA VAL A 24 -10.54 -13.54 1.38
C VAL A 24 -9.94 -14.85 1.90
N LEU A 25 -10.02 -15.87 1.08
CA LEU A 25 -9.54 -17.21 1.39
C LEU A 25 -8.49 -17.61 0.35
N PHE A 26 -7.38 -18.17 0.82
CA PHE A 26 -6.37 -18.78 -0.02
C PHE A 26 -6.51 -20.31 0.08
N ILE A 27 -6.70 -20.95 -1.05
CA ILE A 27 -6.86 -22.42 -1.10
C ILE A 27 -5.78 -22.99 -2.01
N ASN A 28 -5.04 -23.96 -1.47
CA ASN A 28 -3.97 -24.62 -2.22
C ASN A 28 -4.54 -25.55 -3.30
N ASP A 29 -3.90 -25.58 -4.48
CA ASP A 29 -4.30 -26.38 -5.63
C ASP A 29 -4.21 -27.89 -5.35
N ASP A 30 -3.17 -28.29 -4.59
CA ASP A 30 -2.82 -29.70 -4.36
C ASP A 30 -3.40 -30.30 -3.08
N LYS A 31 -4.09 -29.52 -2.26
CA LYS A 31 -4.61 -29.99 -0.96
C LYS A 31 -6.13 -29.85 -0.92
N ASN A 32 -6.76 -30.93 -0.45
CA ASN A 32 -8.10 -30.81 0.12
C ASN A 32 -8.10 -29.73 1.19
N PHE A 33 -9.22 -29.03 1.30
CA PHE A 33 -9.45 -27.98 2.26
C PHE A 33 -8.89 -28.36 3.66
N ASP A 34 -7.95 -27.54 4.15
CA ASP A 34 -7.27 -27.80 5.42
C ASP A 34 -8.22 -27.51 6.59
N ASN A 35 -8.59 -28.57 7.33
CA ASN A 35 -9.45 -28.47 8.52
C ASN A 35 -8.78 -27.68 9.67
N GLU A 36 -7.48 -27.34 9.57
CA GLU A 36 -6.79 -26.52 10.56
C GLU A 36 -7.04 -25.02 10.44
N LEU A 37 -7.75 -24.57 9.40
CA LEU A 37 -8.06 -23.14 9.28
C LEU A 37 -8.95 -22.68 10.44
N PRO A 38 -8.72 -21.46 10.98
CA PRO A 38 -9.48 -20.91 12.09
C PRO A 38 -10.87 -20.44 11.63
N LEU A 39 -11.63 -21.31 11.00
CA LEU A 39 -12.94 -21.05 10.44
C LEU A 39 -14.03 -21.63 11.34
N ASP A 40 -15.19 -21.00 11.27
CA ASP A 40 -16.41 -21.57 11.80
C ASP A 40 -16.80 -22.87 11.06
N ALA A 41 -17.45 -23.80 11.75
CA ALA A 41 -17.80 -25.11 11.19
C ALA A 41 -18.68 -25.01 9.94
N HIS A 42 -19.61 -24.05 9.89
CA HIS A 42 -20.49 -23.85 8.73
C HIS A 42 -19.72 -23.37 7.51
N ILE A 43 -18.79 -22.41 7.69
CA ILE A 43 -17.91 -21.95 6.60
C ILE A 43 -17.00 -23.07 6.14
N ALA A 44 -16.43 -23.82 7.06
CA ALA A 44 -15.56 -24.95 6.74
C ALA A 44 -16.28 -26.01 5.91
N ASP A 45 -17.51 -26.41 6.29
CA ASP A 45 -18.32 -27.36 5.54
C ASP A 45 -18.69 -26.83 4.15
N PHE A 46 -19.14 -25.59 4.07
CA PHE A 46 -19.42 -24.94 2.78
C PHE A 46 -18.21 -24.98 1.85
N LEU A 47 -17.04 -24.57 2.34
CA LEU A 47 -15.83 -24.54 1.53
C LEU A 47 -15.37 -25.93 1.11
N LYS A 48 -15.51 -26.93 1.97
CA LYS A 48 -15.23 -28.33 1.65
C LYS A 48 -16.11 -28.82 0.51
N LYS A 49 -17.40 -28.53 0.58
CA LYS A 49 -18.36 -28.86 -0.48
C LYS A 49 -18.06 -28.06 -1.78
N PHE A 50 -17.72 -26.79 -1.66
CA PHE A 50 -17.40 -25.93 -2.81
C PHE A 50 -16.13 -26.37 -3.53
N THR A 51 -15.06 -26.66 -2.82
CA THR A 51 -13.76 -27.06 -3.39
C THR A 51 -13.84 -28.43 -4.10
N SER A 52 -14.78 -29.29 -3.72
CA SER A 52 -15.01 -30.56 -4.41
C SER A 52 -15.69 -30.40 -5.76
N LYS A 53 -16.37 -29.27 -6.02
CA LYS A 53 -17.11 -29.03 -7.25
C LYS A 53 -16.20 -28.81 -8.48
N LYS A 54 -16.69 -29.23 -9.65
CA LYS A 54 -16.01 -29.05 -10.94
C LYS A 54 -15.65 -27.58 -11.22
N VAL A 55 -16.49 -26.64 -10.80
CA VAL A 55 -16.27 -25.19 -10.94
C VAL A 55 -14.95 -24.77 -10.28
N PHE A 56 -14.70 -25.18 -9.03
CA PHE A 56 -13.44 -24.86 -8.36
C PHE A 56 -12.24 -25.57 -8.99
N LYS A 57 -12.39 -26.83 -9.39
CA LYS A 57 -11.32 -27.61 -10.02
C LYS A 57 -10.84 -26.96 -11.34
N ASN A 58 -11.77 -26.35 -12.07
CA ASN A 58 -11.49 -25.68 -13.34
C ASN A 58 -10.84 -24.28 -13.20
N ILE A 59 -10.79 -23.73 -11.98
CA ILE A 59 -10.08 -22.46 -11.75
C ILE A 59 -8.57 -22.72 -11.88
N ALA A 60 -7.91 -21.95 -12.75
CA ALA A 60 -6.46 -22.03 -12.86
C ALA A 60 -5.77 -21.53 -11.59
N SER A 61 -4.60 -22.08 -11.26
CA SER A 61 -3.78 -21.60 -10.13
C SER A 61 -3.47 -20.10 -10.27
N ASN A 62 -3.41 -19.40 -9.14
CA ASN A 62 -3.23 -17.96 -9.04
C ASN A 62 -4.37 -17.13 -9.68
N LYS A 63 -5.54 -17.72 -9.84
CA LYS A 63 -6.78 -17.03 -10.18
C LYS A 63 -7.73 -17.02 -8.99
N SER A 64 -8.74 -16.18 -9.09
CA SER A 64 -9.74 -16.03 -8.04
C SER A 64 -11.16 -16.18 -8.57
N ILE A 65 -12.04 -16.55 -7.68
CA ILE A 65 -13.48 -16.50 -7.87
C ILE A 65 -14.10 -15.71 -6.73
N THR A 66 -15.08 -14.87 -7.05
CA THR A 66 -15.89 -14.20 -6.05
C THR A 66 -17.23 -14.92 -5.94
N LEU A 67 -17.63 -15.20 -4.73
CA LEU A 67 -18.95 -15.73 -4.40
C LEU A 67 -19.74 -14.59 -3.75
N ASP A 68 -20.81 -14.18 -4.40
CA ASP A 68 -21.70 -13.15 -3.92
C ASP A 68 -22.90 -13.81 -3.23
N ASN A 69 -23.21 -13.35 -2.02
CA ASN A 69 -24.36 -13.82 -1.23
C ASN A 69 -24.49 -15.36 -1.18
N PRO A 70 -23.47 -16.09 -0.75
CA PRO A 70 -23.62 -17.54 -0.62
C PRO A 70 -24.71 -17.84 0.41
N ILE A 71 -25.75 -18.51 -0.03
CA ILE A 71 -27.14 -18.65 0.47
C ILE A 71 -27.32 -18.93 1.98
N THR A 72 -26.27 -19.08 2.76
CA THR A 72 -26.36 -19.42 4.19
C THR A 72 -25.26 -18.83 5.03
N LEU A 73 -24.40 -18.00 4.45
CA LEU A 73 -23.25 -17.41 5.14
C LEU A 73 -23.44 -15.91 5.23
N GLU A 74 -23.21 -15.36 6.39
CA GLU A 74 -23.31 -13.92 6.65
C GLU A 74 -22.29 -13.01 5.93
N PRO A 75 -21.11 -13.45 5.41
CA PRO A 75 -20.37 -12.55 4.57
C PRO A 75 -21.07 -12.37 3.22
N ASP A 76 -21.41 -11.14 2.88
CA ASP A 76 -22.03 -10.81 1.59
C ASP A 76 -21.16 -11.22 0.40
N HIS A 77 -19.83 -11.29 0.61
CA HIS A 77 -18.89 -11.62 -0.44
C HIS A 77 -17.71 -12.45 0.08
N ILE A 78 -17.39 -13.52 -0.64
CA ILE A 78 -16.19 -14.34 -0.39
C ILE A 78 -15.32 -14.34 -1.64
N LEU A 79 -14.09 -13.85 -1.52
CA LEU A 79 -13.07 -13.96 -2.56
C LEU A 79 -12.19 -15.19 -2.27
N ILE A 80 -12.25 -16.18 -3.12
CA ILE A 80 -11.40 -17.38 -3.04
C ILE A 80 -10.28 -17.23 -4.05
N ILE A 81 -9.04 -17.32 -3.59
CA ILE A 81 -7.83 -17.28 -4.42
C ILE A 81 -7.21 -18.68 -4.41
N LYS A 82 -7.16 -19.31 -5.56
CA LYS A 82 -6.49 -20.61 -5.73
C LYS A 82 -4.99 -20.39 -5.89
N ILE A 83 -4.19 -21.07 -5.09
CA ILE A 83 -2.74 -20.85 -5.01
C ILE A 83 -1.96 -22.14 -5.27
N LYS A 84 -0.72 -22.00 -5.74
CA LYS A 84 0.26 -23.07 -5.81
C LYS A 84 0.96 -23.26 -4.48
N ASN A 85 1.60 -24.41 -4.29
CA ASN A 85 2.40 -24.70 -3.10
C ASN A 85 3.56 -23.71 -2.89
N ARG A 86 4.18 -23.23 -3.98
CA ARG A 86 5.25 -22.24 -3.96
C ARG A 86 4.75 -20.94 -4.59
N ILE A 87 4.71 -19.88 -3.80
CA ILE A 87 4.28 -18.55 -4.21
C ILE A 87 5.50 -17.65 -4.35
N GLU A 88 5.60 -16.94 -5.46
CA GLU A 88 6.61 -15.93 -5.72
C GLU A 88 6.13 -14.53 -5.31
N ASP A 89 7.06 -13.58 -5.15
CA ASP A 89 6.70 -12.21 -4.73
C ASP A 89 5.84 -11.48 -5.77
N LYS A 90 6.00 -11.80 -7.05
CA LYS A 90 5.16 -11.29 -8.14
C LYS A 90 3.70 -11.71 -7.96
N GLU A 91 3.48 -12.96 -7.58
CA GLU A 91 2.13 -13.50 -7.33
C GLU A 91 1.47 -12.83 -6.11
N LEU A 92 2.25 -12.52 -5.07
CA LEU A 92 1.75 -11.72 -3.95
C LEU A 92 1.26 -10.32 -4.40
N CYS A 93 1.92 -9.71 -5.38
CA CYS A 93 1.45 -8.45 -5.97
C CYS A 93 0.10 -8.60 -6.69
N ASP A 94 -0.10 -9.70 -7.40
CA ASP A 94 -1.36 -9.98 -8.08
C ASP A 94 -2.48 -10.28 -7.06
N PHE A 95 -2.20 -10.98 -5.99
CA PHE A 95 -3.14 -11.16 -4.87
C PHE A 95 -3.51 -9.83 -4.23
N GLY A 96 -2.54 -8.94 -4.02
CA GLY A 96 -2.80 -7.59 -3.54
C GLY A 96 -3.73 -6.80 -4.47
N LYS A 97 -3.59 -6.97 -5.80
CA LYS A 97 -4.53 -6.39 -6.78
C LYS A 97 -5.93 -6.97 -6.65
N MET A 98 -6.06 -8.30 -6.53
CA MET A 98 -7.35 -8.96 -6.39
C MET A 98 -8.07 -8.46 -5.13
N ILE A 99 -7.37 -8.41 -4.01
CA ILE A 99 -7.91 -7.94 -2.73
C ILE A 99 -8.28 -6.45 -2.81
N SER A 100 -7.47 -5.63 -3.47
CA SER A 100 -7.76 -4.20 -3.62
C SER A 100 -8.99 -3.90 -4.46
N LYS A 101 -9.43 -4.83 -5.32
CA LYS A 101 -10.70 -4.72 -6.06
C LYS A 101 -11.92 -4.99 -5.17
N PHE A 102 -11.72 -5.65 -4.05
CA PHE A 102 -12.74 -5.97 -3.05
C PHE A 102 -13.03 -4.75 -2.16
N LYS A 103 -13.13 -3.57 -2.79
CA LYS A 103 -13.31 -2.28 -2.11
C LYS A 103 -14.75 -2.11 -1.62
N GLY A 104 -14.89 -1.36 -0.54
CA GLY A 104 -16.14 -0.97 0.07
C GLY A 104 -15.86 -0.34 1.43
N GLU A 105 -16.89 0.02 2.16
CA GLU A 105 -16.79 0.51 3.53
C GLU A 105 -16.56 -0.63 4.54
N ASP A 106 -16.73 -1.87 4.08
CA ASP A 106 -16.68 -3.04 4.93
C ASP A 106 -15.26 -3.46 5.27
N ASN A 107 -15.10 -4.03 6.44
CA ASN A 107 -13.86 -4.66 6.83
C ASN A 107 -13.61 -5.92 5.99
N ILE A 108 -12.35 -6.19 5.70
CA ILE A 108 -11.93 -7.42 5.01
C ILE A 108 -11.23 -8.32 6.00
N SER A 109 -11.69 -9.56 6.11
CA SER A 109 -10.98 -10.61 6.84
C SER A 109 -10.25 -11.53 5.86
N ILE A 110 -8.93 -11.59 5.96
CA ILE A 110 -8.08 -12.46 5.13
C ILE A 110 -7.67 -13.66 5.97
N ILE A 111 -8.17 -14.83 5.60
CA ILE A 111 -7.74 -16.09 6.21
C ILE A 111 -6.43 -16.50 5.56
N TRP A 112 -5.37 -16.45 6.36
CA TRP A 112 -4.01 -16.67 5.89
C TRP A 112 -3.59 -18.13 6.08
N SER A 113 -3.50 -18.88 5.00
CA SER A 113 -3.08 -20.29 4.99
C SER A 113 -1.79 -20.52 4.20
N ILE A 114 -1.13 -19.44 3.79
CA ILE A 114 0.04 -19.50 2.93
C ILE A 114 1.32 -19.56 3.79
N ASN A 115 2.26 -20.40 3.41
CA ASN A 115 3.59 -20.46 4.05
C ASN A 115 4.51 -19.31 3.55
N LYS A 116 4.05 -18.07 3.70
CA LYS A 116 4.78 -16.83 3.39
C LYS A 116 4.53 -15.80 4.49
N PRO A 117 5.48 -14.89 4.73
CA PRO A 117 5.28 -13.83 5.73
C PRO A 117 4.09 -12.94 5.37
N VAL A 118 3.13 -12.83 6.26
CA VAL A 118 1.98 -11.89 6.14
C VAL A 118 2.46 -10.46 5.89
N ASN A 119 3.62 -10.12 6.44
CA ASN A 119 4.20 -8.77 6.39
C ASN A 119 4.35 -8.26 4.94
N SER A 120 4.86 -9.08 4.04
CA SER A 120 5.02 -8.72 2.63
C SER A 120 3.67 -8.47 1.95
N THR A 121 2.70 -9.35 2.18
CA THR A 121 1.36 -9.21 1.60
C THR A 121 0.61 -8.02 2.17
N ALA A 122 0.68 -7.80 3.49
CA ALA A 122 0.10 -6.64 4.14
C ALA A 122 0.61 -5.34 3.52
N ARG A 123 1.93 -5.24 3.33
CA ARG A 123 2.58 -4.10 2.67
C ARG A 123 2.08 -3.90 1.24
N ILE A 124 2.00 -4.96 0.46
CA ILE A 124 1.53 -4.90 -0.93
C ILE A 124 0.08 -4.40 -0.98
N ILE A 125 -0.79 -4.92 -0.13
CA ILE A 125 -2.19 -4.48 -0.05
C ILE A 125 -2.25 -2.99 0.30
N GLN A 126 -1.49 -2.53 1.28
CA GLN A 126 -1.40 -1.12 1.63
C GLN A 126 -0.95 -0.27 0.44
N LEU A 127 0.15 -0.65 -0.22
CA LEU A 127 0.67 0.09 -1.37
C LEU A 127 -0.30 0.12 -2.57
N ARG A 128 -1.14 -0.91 -2.73
CA ARG A 128 -2.18 -0.99 -3.77
C ARG A 128 -3.43 -0.20 -3.43
N SER A 129 -3.62 0.19 -2.19
CA SER A 129 -4.76 1.01 -1.76
C SER A 129 -4.61 2.49 -2.14
N TYR A 130 -3.44 2.91 -2.61
CA TYR A 130 -3.20 4.28 -3.02
C TYR A 130 -4.14 4.74 -4.12
N VAL A 131 -4.76 5.87 -3.90
CA VAL A 131 -5.63 6.55 -4.87
C VAL A 131 -5.27 8.03 -4.89
N PHE A 132 -4.94 8.55 -6.07
CA PHE A 132 -4.78 9.98 -6.28
C PHE A 132 -6.08 10.57 -6.83
N ASP A 133 -6.83 11.26 -5.99
CA ASP A 133 -8.11 11.90 -6.34
C ASP A 133 -8.17 13.38 -5.97
N ARG A 134 -7.01 13.95 -5.60
CA ARG A 134 -6.93 15.33 -5.07
C ARG A 134 -7.40 16.38 -6.06
N LEU A 135 -7.27 16.10 -7.36
CA LEU A 135 -7.62 17.02 -8.45
C LEU A 135 -8.99 16.72 -9.08
N LYS A 136 -9.69 15.68 -8.60
CA LYS A 136 -11.02 15.36 -9.11
C LYS A 136 -12.08 16.25 -8.47
N SER A 137 -12.98 16.82 -9.30
CA SER A 137 -14.13 17.59 -8.83
C SER A 137 -15.14 16.74 -8.04
N LYS A 138 -15.43 15.53 -8.52
CA LYS A 138 -16.25 14.55 -7.81
C LYS A 138 -15.33 13.53 -7.12
N LYS A 139 -15.39 13.49 -5.81
CA LYS A 139 -14.61 12.55 -4.99
C LYS A 139 -15.54 11.43 -4.55
N ASP A 140 -15.12 10.21 -4.86
CA ASP A 140 -15.83 9.00 -4.45
C ASP A 140 -15.74 8.85 -2.91
N PRO A 141 -16.84 8.96 -2.15
CA PRO A 141 -16.80 8.87 -0.70
C PRO A 141 -16.33 7.49 -0.22
N ILE A 142 -16.64 6.42 -0.95
CA ILE A 142 -16.25 5.04 -0.63
C ILE A 142 -14.72 4.88 -0.63
N LYS A 143 -14.02 5.63 -1.50
CA LYS A 143 -12.54 5.58 -1.57
C LYS A 143 -11.84 6.30 -0.43
N ARG A 144 -12.59 6.96 0.47
CA ARG A 144 -12.04 7.73 1.60
C ARG A 144 -12.26 7.08 2.95
N SER A 145 -13.09 6.04 3.00
CA SER A 145 -13.33 5.31 4.24
C SER A 145 -12.05 4.58 4.67
N THR A 146 -11.83 4.52 5.97
CA THR A 146 -10.74 3.72 6.53
C THR A 146 -11.17 2.26 6.54
N GLN A 147 -10.63 1.47 5.62
CA GLN A 147 -10.90 0.04 5.60
C GLN A 147 -9.94 -0.68 6.55
N THR A 148 -10.47 -1.53 7.40
CA THR A 148 -9.66 -2.40 8.25
C THR A 148 -9.52 -3.78 7.62
N ILE A 149 -8.28 -4.24 7.48
CA ILE A 149 -7.96 -5.58 7.01
C ILE A 149 -7.47 -6.39 8.21
N PHE A 150 -8.16 -7.49 8.49
CA PHE A 150 -7.81 -8.43 9.52
C PHE A 150 -7.11 -9.63 8.90
N PHE A 151 -5.87 -9.90 9.29
CA PHE A 151 -5.24 -11.18 9.02
C PHE A 151 -5.57 -12.16 10.14
N VAL A 152 -6.18 -13.27 9.78
CA VAL A 152 -6.55 -14.34 10.69
C VAL A 152 -5.59 -15.50 10.50
N ASP A 153 -4.77 -15.79 11.50
CA ASP A 153 -3.79 -16.88 11.48
C ASP A 153 -3.54 -17.40 12.90
N LYS A 154 -3.58 -18.72 13.09
CA LYS A 154 -3.28 -19.37 14.37
C LYS A 154 -1.79 -19.39 14.72
N LYS A 155 -0.93 -19.51 13.72
CA LYS A 155 0.52 -19.80 13.89
C LYS A 155 1.41 -18.54 13.79
N PHE A 156 0.87 -17.40 13.40
CA PHE A 156 1.67 -16.29 12.91
C PHE A 156 2.08 -15.29 14.00
N LYS A 157 3.39 -15.01 14.06
CA LYS A 157 3.98 -13.96 14.92
C LYS A 157 4.22 -12.69 14.11
N TYR A 158 3.23 -11.81 14.07
CA TYR A 158 3.37 -10.49 13.48
C TYR A 158 3.43 -9.45 14.60
N SER A 159 4.53 -8.74 14.72
CA SER A 159 4.71 -7.80 15.83
C SER A 159 4.04 -6.46 15.55
N LYS A 160 3.70 -5.71 16.61
CA LYS A 160 3.24 -4.31 16.47
C LYS A 160 4.28 -3.45 15.74
N THR A 161 5.55 -3.74 15.94
CA THR A 161 6.68 -3.07 15.28
C THR A 161 6.66 -3.27 13.78
N ASP A 162 6.32 -4.47 13.28
CA ASP A 162 6.24 -4.74 11.85
C ASP A 162 5.08 -3.99 11.20
N LEU A 163 3.94 -3.87 11.89
CA LEU A 163 2.81 -3.04 11.45
C LEU A 163 3.22 -1.58 11.31
N SER A 164 3.84 -1.01 12.34
CA SER A 164 4.29 0.37 12.33
C SER A 164 5.32 0.66 11.24
N LYS A 165 6.23 -0.28 10.97
CA LYS A 165 7.18 -0.18 9.86
C LYS A 165 6.50 -0.17 8.50
N ASN A 166 5.50 -1.04 8.30
CA ASN A 166 4.74 -1.08 7.06
C ASN A 166 3.93 0.20 6.85
N ASP A 167 3.30 0.71 7.90
CA ASP A 167 2.55 1.97 7.84
C ASP A 167 3.46 3.13 7.46
N ALA A 168 4.61 3.25 8.12
CA ALA A 168 5.59 4.30 7.82
C ALA A 168 6.13 4.21 6.38
N LEU A 169 6.42 2.99 5.90
CA LEU A 169 6.87 2.77 4.53
C LEU A 169 5.78 3.12 3.51
N ALA A 170 4.54 2.73 3.78
CA ALA A 170 3.42 3.05 2.90
C ALA A 170 3.17 4.57 2.84
N GLU A 171 3.22 5.27 3.98
CA GLU A 171 3.08 6.73 4.04
C GLU A 171 4.19 7.44 3.25
N GLY A 172 5.44 6.99 3.35
CA GLY A 172 6.55 7.53 2.57
C GLY A 172 6.37 7.32 1.06
N VAL A 173 5.95 6.10 0.64
CA VAL A 173 5.67 5.82 -0.77
C VAL A 173 4.48 6.63 -1.28
N PHE A 174 3.44 6.83 -0.47
CA PHE A 174 2.28 7.64 -0.86
C PHE A 174 2.64 9.11 -1.01
N LEU A 175 3.49 9.65 -0.14
CA LEU A 175 4.04 10.99 -0.31
C LEU A 175 4.77 11.13 -1.64
N CYS A 176 5.68 10.20 -1.96
CA CYS A 176 6.38 10.22 -3.25
C CYS A 176 5.41 10.17 -4.44
N ARG A 177 4.40 9.31 -4.39
CA ARG A 177 3.39 9.20 -5.46
C ARG A 177 2.55 10.46 -5.59
N ASP A 178 2.17 11.07 -4.48
CA ASP A 178 1.47 12.37 -4.49
C ASP A 178 2.31 13.44 -5.17
N LEU A 179 3.59 13.56 -4.81
CA LEU A 179 4.51 14.53 -5.39
C LEU A 179 4.69 14.32 -6.91
N VAL A 180 4.74 13.07 -7.37
CA VAL A 180 4.85 12.75 -8.81
C VAL A 180 3.55 13.03 -9.56
N ASN A 181 2.39 12.87 -8.93
CA ASN A 181 1.09 13.01 -9.58
C ASN A 181 0.58 14.46 -9.64
N PHE A 182 1.15 15.36 -8.85
CA PHE A 182 0.77 16.78 -8.93
C PHE A 182 1.35 17.45 -10.18
N PRO A 183 0.55 18.23 -10.91
CA PRO A 183 1.02 19.04 -12.04
C PRO A 183 1.85 20.24 -11.55
N ALA A 184 2.70 20.76 -12.42
CA ALA A 184 3.66 21.81 -12.11
C ALA A 184 3.05 23.14 -11.62
N ASN A 185 1.83 23.46 -12.04
CA ASN A 185 1.08 24.63 -11.57
C ASN A 185 0.65 24.51 -10.09
N ILE A 186 0.62 23.30 -9.55
CA ILE A 186 0.31 23.02 -8.14
C ILE A 186 1.59 22.72 -7.37
N LEU A 187 2.44 21.81 -7.91
CA LEU A 187 3.70 21.43 -7.30
C LEU A 187 4.88 22.12 -8.00
N ASN A 188 5.07 23.40 -7.75
CA ASN A 188 6.29 24.11 -8.12
C ASN A 188 7.36 23.97 -7.02
N THR A 189 8.54 24.55 -7.22
CA THR A 189 9.67 24.47 -6.26
C THR A 189 9.32 25.00 -4.87
N ASN A 190 8.50 26.06 -4.78
CA ASN A 190 8.05 26.61 -3.51
C ASN A 190 7.10 25.64 -2.77
N GLN A 191 6.14 25.03 -3.49
CA GLN A 191 5.23 24.06 -2.90
C GLN A 191 5.95 22.77 -2.53
N PHE A 192 6.93 22.34 -3.34
CA PHE A 192 7.76 21.17 -3.04
C PHE A 192 8.52 21.37 -1.71
N GLU A 193 9.12 22.54 -1.51
CA GLU A 193 9.72 22.92 -0.22
C GLU A 193 8.73 22.80 0.95
N LYS A 194 7.52 23.37 0.79
CA LYS A 194 6.49 23.33 1.84
C LYS A 194 6.09 21.89 2.20
N GLU A 195 5.94 21.02 1.20
CA GLU A 195 5.60 19.62 1.44
C GLU A 195 6.72 18.89 2.18
N LEU A 196 7.99 19.09 1.78
CA LEU A 196 9.12 18.42 2.42
C LEU A 196 9.39 18.96 3.84
N LYS A 197 9.16 20.24 4.11
CA LYS A 197 9.26 20.81 5.47
C LYS A 197 8.33 20.13 6.48
N LYS A 198 7.23 19.53 6.06
CA LYS A 198 6.34 18.74 6.92
C LYS A 198 7.05 17.52 7.52
N LEU A 199 8.10 17.03 6.89
CA LEU A 199 8.88 15.89 7.40
C LEU A 199 9.62 16.19 8.72
N ASN A 200 9.76 17.47 9.12
CA ASN A 200 10.24 17.81 10.44
C ASN A 200 9.38 17.20 11.56
N THR A 201 8.08 17.02 11.33
CA THR A 201 7.16 16.44 12.32
C THR A 201 7.42 14.97 12.62
N VAL A 202 8.16 14.29 11.73
CA VAL A 202 8.55 12.87 11.90
C VAL A 202 10.05 12.71 12.19
N GLY A 203 10.72 13.80 12.60
CA GLY A 203 12.11 13.76 13.06
C GLY A 203 13.16 13.87 11.96
N ILE A 204 12.78 14.23 10.74
CA ILE A 204 13.73 14.52 9.65
C ILE A 204 14.06 16.01 9.70
N LYS A 205 15.33 16.36 9.85
CA LYS A 205 15.78 17.75 9.77
C LYS A 205 15.80 18.19 8.32
N VAL A 206 15.03 19.23 8.01
CA VAL A 206 14.93 19.78 6.65
C VAL A 206 15.63 21.13 6.60
N ARG A 207 16.63 21.25 5.71
CA ARG A 207 17.34 22.49 5.40
C ARG A 207 17.12 22.83 3.93
N VAL A 208 16.86 24.10 3.64
CA VAL A 208 16.64 24.59 2.29
C VAL A 208 17.73 25.61 1.96
N LEU A 209 18.41 25.41 0.84
CA LEU A 209 19.30 26.39 0.23
C LEU A 209 18.52 27.11 -0.87
N ASN A 210 18.41 28.42 -0.77
CA ASN A 210 17.78 29.25 -1.78
C ASN A 210 18.80 29.66 -2.86
N GLU A 211 18.38 30.44 -3.85
CA GLU A 211 19.27 30.85 -4.95
C GLU A 211 20.49 31.67 -4.48
N LYS A 212 20.36 32.45 -3.42
CA LYS A 212 21.49 33.18 -2.85
C LYS A 212 22.55 32.23 -2.31
N ASP A 213 22.09 31.20 -1.59
CA ASP A 213 22.99 30.16 -1.05
C ASP A 213 23.63 29.33 -2.18
N ILE A 214 22.83 28.97 -3.19
CA ILE A 214 23.24 28.20 -4.38
C ILE A 214 24.37 28.96 -5.12
N LYS A 215 24.20 30.29 -5.34
CA LYS A 215 25.22 31.14 -5.97
C LYS A 215 26.46 31.24 -5.11
N ALA A 216 26.30 31.49 -3.82
CA ALA A 216 27.44 31.62 -2.89
C ALA A 216 28.28 30.32 -2.81
N MET A 217 27.64 29.16 -3.02
CA MET A 217 28.33 27.86 -3.06
C MET A 217 28.89 27.49 -4.44
N GLY A 218 28.78 28.36 -5.43
CA GLY A 218 29.31 28.13 -6.79
C GLY A 218 28.50 27.08 -7.59
N MET A 219 27.25 26.77 -7.23
CA MET A 219 26.41 25.80 -7.94
C MET A 219 25.78 26.42 -9.20
N ASN A 220 26.64 26.97 -10.10
CA ASN A 220 26.22 27.77 -11.24
C ASN A 220 25.33 27.01 -12.24
N LEU A 221 25.60 25.72 -12.49
CA LEU A 221 24.79 24.90 -13.40
C LEU A 221 23.37 24.70 -12.87
N LEU A 222 23.22 24.45 -11.56
CA LEU A 222 21.91 24.36 -10.94
C LEU A 222 21.14 25.69 -11.09
N PHE A 223 21.82 26.81 -10.83
CA PHE A 223 21.24 28.13 -10.98
C PHE A 223 20.81 28.40 -12.42
N ALA A 224 21.67 28.08 -13.40
CA ALA A 224 21.42 28.31 -14.81
C ALA A 224 20.13 27.56 -15.31
N VAL A 225 19.92 26.33 -14.86
CA VAL A 225 18.73 25.54 -15.24
C VAL A 225 17.42 26.24 -14.82
N GLY A 226 17.40 26.85 -13.64
CA GLY A 226 16.19 27.49 -13.11
C GLY A 226 16.04 29.00 -13.43
N LYS A 227 17.06 29.62 -14.06
CA LYS A 227 17.13 31.08 -14.24
C LYS A 227 15.94 31.69 -14.99
N GLY A 228 15.35 30.96 -15.93
CA GLY A 228 14.20 31.42 -16.72
C GLY A 228 12.83 31.18 -16.04
N SER A 229 12.81 30.60 -14.84
CA SER A 229 11.56 30.29 -14.15
C SER A 229 11.18 31.41 -13.15
N GLU A 230 9.90 31.71 -13.03
CA GLU A 230 9.36 32.55 -11.96
C GLU A 230 9.50 31.88 -10.57
N ASN A 231 9.64 30.56 -10.55
CA ASN A 231 9.82 29.78 -9.33
C ASN A 231 11.30 29.50 -9.12
N PRO A 232 11.94 30.03 -8.04
CA PRO A 232 13.38 29.95 -7.85
C PRO A 232 13.86 28.50 -7.62
N SER A 233 15.08 28.23 -8.10
CA SER A 233 15.77 26.97 -7.84
C SER A 233 16.08 26.79 -6.37
N LYS A 234 16.00 25.56 -5.87
CA LYS A 234 16.26 25.23 -4.47
C LYS A 234 17.03 23.92 -4.34
N VAL A 235 17.86 23.83 -3.28
CA VAL A 235 18.40 22.55 -2.82
C VAL A 235 17.79 22.24 -1.47
N ILE A 236 17.13 21.08 -1.36
CA ILE A 236 16.51 20.66 -0.12
C ILE A 236 17.31 19.48 0.44
N VAL A 237 17.85 19.66 1.63
CA VAL A 237 18.65 18.66 2.35
C VAL A 237 17.78 18.07 3.44
N LEU A 238 17.58 16.76 3.38
CA LEU A 238 16.85 15.97 4.36
C LEU A 238 17.84 15.14 5.16
N GLU A 239 17.90 15.34 6.46
CA GLU A 239 18.86 14.64 7.34
C GLU A 239 18.11 13.82 8.39
N TRP A 240 18.39 12.53 8.42
CA TRP A 240 17.89 11.63 9.45
C TRP A 240 19.03 11.00 10.23
N LYS A 241 19.06 11.22 11.55
CA LYS A 241 20.13 10.77 12.46
C LYS A 241 19.70 9.55 13.31
N GLY A 242 19.06 8.58 12.68
CA GLY A 242 18.63 7.36 13.38
C GLY A 242 19.62 6.20 13.37
N GLY A 243 20.78 6.37 12.71
CA GLY A 243 21.84 5.38 12.64
C GLY A 243 22.82 5.42 13.82
N LYS A 244 23.75 4.46 13.85
CA LYS A 244 24.87 4.47 14.81
C LYS A 244 25.80 5.65 14.52
N LYS A 245 26.27 6.36 15.56
CA LYS A 245 27.19 7.51 15.43
C LYS A 245 28.54 7.18 14.77
N SER A 246 28.95 5.91 14.83
CA SER A 246 30.22 5.43 14.26
C SER A 246 30.16 5.10 12.77
N VAL A 247 28.99 5.24 12.11
CA VAL A 247 28.82 4.92 10.70
C VAL A 247 28.63 6.21 9.90
N ASN A 248 29.39 6.35 8.82
CA ASN A 248 29.25 7.47 7.91
C ASN A 248 27.83 7.49 7.30
N PRO A 249 27.23 8.67 7.10
CA PRO A 249 25.92 8.78 6.49
C PRO A 249 25.97 8.37 5.01
N THR A 250 24.93 7.72 4.54
CA THR A 250 24.70 7.49 3.12
C THR A 250 23.96 8.70 2.55
N ALA A 251 24.49 9.30 1.48
CA ALA A 251 23.85 10.37 0.75
C ALA A 251 23.08 9.81 -0.45
N LEU A 252 21.79 10.19 -0.57
CA LEU A 252 20.96 9.93 -1.73
C LEU A 252 20.71 11.26 -2.43
N ILE A 253 21.13 11.38 -3.68
CA ILE A 253 20.99 12.61 -4.47
C ILE A 253 19.97 12.38 -5.57
N GLY A 254 18.97 13.26 -5.67
CA GLY A 254 17.93 13.21 -6.67
C GLY A 254 17.67 14.57 -7.30
N LYS A 255 17.44 14.61 -8.61
CA LYS A 255 16.97 15.80 -9.31
C LYS A 255 15.45 15.91 -9.11
N GLY A 256 15.02 16.93 -8.38
CA GLY A 256 13.59 17.22 -8.11
C GLY A 256 12.96 17.97 -9.28
N VAL A 257 12.74 17.30 -10.39
CA VAL A 257 12.11 17.89 -11.58
C VAL A 257 10.63 18.09 -11.32
N VAL A 258 10.14 19.33 -11.33
CA VAL A 258 8.71 19.67 -11.14
C VAL A 258 7.99 19.89 -12.45
N PHE A 259 8.73 20.15 -13.54
CA PHE A 259 8.19 20.26 -14.90
C PHE A 259 9.24 19.83 -15.90
N ASP A 260 8.84 19.08 -16.92
CA ASP A 260 9.67 18.66 -18.03
C ASP A 260 8.86 18.78 -19.32
N SER A 261 9.37 19.57 -20.26
CA SER A 261 8.76 19.77 -21.58
C SER A 261 9.21 18.74 -22.61
N GLY A 262 10.12 17.84 -22.24
CA GLY A 262 10.74 16.90 -23.16
C GLY A 262 11.76 17.55 -24.13
N GLY A 263 12.17 18.78 -23.82
CA GLY A 263 13.01 19.61 -24.66
C GLY A 263 12.17 20.61 -25.47
N LEU A 264 12.55 21.88 -25.38
CA LEU A 264 11.96 22.95 -26.18
C LEU A 264 12.74 23.07 -27.48
N SER A 265 12.08 22.88 -28.60
CA SER A 265 12.52 23.35 -29.91
C SER A 265 11.94 24.75 -30.07
N LEU A 266 12.77 25.76 -29.87
CA LEU A 266 12.43 27.16 -30.08
C LEU A 266 12.85 27.56 -31.49
#